data_9aadc3acd3c4382e6de524eca6ccebee
#
_entry.id   9aadc3acd3c4382e6de524eca6ccebee
#
_cell.length_a   1.000
_cell.length_b   1.000
_cell.length_c   1.000
_cell.angle_alpha   90.00
_cell.angle_beta   90.00
_cell.angle_gamma   90.00
#
_symmetry.space_group_name_H-M   'P 1'
#
loop_
_entity.id
_entity.type
_entity.pdbx_description
1 polymer ?
#
loop_
_entity_poly.entity_id
_entity_poly.type
_entity_poly.pdbx_seq_one_letter_code
_entity_poly.pdbx_strand_id
1 'polypeptide(L)'
;AFLPFLALYLGLDEELGLGNAALGLHIALLVGVGVVATPAIGYISDRFGRKLVLIPGMLSLCILTALLVHFGDGVGLVIILALMGIFFFSDQPILTAAALDVVGQRVAASTLGVFSFSRFVMAAASPLIAGKLFDSVGIESTFFYISGIYLVASVVLAMVPLATQKPAATDDD
;
A
#
# COMPACT_ATOMS: atom_id res chain seq x y z
N ALA A 1 9.20 2.93 -1.53
CA ALA A 1 9.48 4.08 -2.41
C ALA A 1 8.41 5.18 -2.34
N PHE A 2 7.11 4.87 -2.15
CA PHE A 2 6.02 5.83 -2.30
C PHE A 2 6.16 7.10 -1.43
N LEU A 3 6.27 6.98 -0.11
CA LEU A 3 6.28 8.13 0.80
C LEU A 3 7.39 9.16 0.53
N PRO A 4 8.66 8.78 0.31
CA PRO A 4 9.70 9.74 -0.03
C PRO A 4 9.43 10.49 -1.33
N PHE A 5 8.93 9.81 -2.36
CA PHE A 5 8.60 10.45 -3.64
C PHE A 5 7.33 11.29 -3.57
N LEU A 6 6.35 10.90 -2.74
CA LEU A 6 5.21 11.74 -2.43
C LEU A 6 5.66 13.05 -1.75
N ALA A 7 6.53 12.97 -0.74
CA ALA A 7 7.05 14.15 -0.07
C ALA A 7 7.84 15.06 -1.02
N LEU A 8 8.61 14.46 -1.93
CA LEU A 8 9.32 15.19 -2.97
C LEU A 8 8.36 15.90 -3.93
N TYR A 9 7.34 15.18 -4.43
CA TYR A 9 6.30 15.72 -5.32
C TYR A 9 5.57 16.91 -4.70
N LEU A 10 5.18 16.79 -3.43
CA LEU A 10 4.47 17.84 -2.71
C LEU A 10 5.36 19.07 -2.45
N GLY A 11 6.68 18.88 -2.30
CA GLY A 11 7.62 19.93 -1.92
C GLY A 11 8.38 20.59 -3.07
N LEU A 12 8.39 20.02 -4.29
CA LEU A 12 9.05 20.61 -5.43
C LEU A 12 8.29 21.86 -5.94
N ASP A 13 9.00 22.98 -6.10
CA ASP A 13 8.43 24.23 -6.61
C ASP A 13 7.90 24.10 -8.05
N GLU A 14 8.50 23.20 -8.84
CA GLU A 14 8.09 22.90 -10.22
C GLU A 14 6.78 22.12 -10.30
N GLU A 15 6.39 21.46 -9.18
CA GLU A 15 5.16 20.67 -9.07
C GLU A 15 4.11 21.43 -8.23
N LEU A 16 4.01 21.13 -6.97
CA LEU A 16 3.00 21.75 -6.07
C LEU A 16 3.59 22.84 -5.17
N GLY A 17 4.91 22.84 -4.92
CA GLY A 17 5.59 23.85 -4.13
C GLY A 17 5.02 24.09 -2.74
N LEU A 18 4.47 23.06 -2.11
CA LEU A 18 3.82 23.20 -0.80
C LEU A 18 4.84 23.52 0.29
N GLY A 19 4.55 24.54 1.07
CA GLY A 19 5.35 24.83 2.25
C GLY A 19 5.38 23.67 3.26
N ASN A 20 6.44 23.56 4.07
CA ASN A 20 6.69 22.43 4.99
C ASN A 20 5.49 22.07 5.87
N ALA A 21 4.72 23.06 6.31
CA ALA A 21 3.53 22.84 7.14
C ALA A 21 2.40 22.15 6.35
N ALA A 22 2.14 22.61 5.12
CA ALA A 22 1.13 22.02 4.24
C ALA A 22 1.55 20.60 3.80
N LEU A 23 2.81 20.39 3.45
CA LEU A 23 3.38 19.08 3.14
C LEU A 23 3.18 18.12 4.32
N GLY A 24 3.54 18.55 5.54
CA GLY A 24 3.34 17.76 6.76
C GLY A 24 1.88 17.41 7.01
N LEU A 25 0.96 18.34 6.75
CA LEU A 25 -0.49 18.12 6.91
C LEU A 25 -1.02 17.06 5.93
N HIS A 26 -0.61 17.07 4.67
CA HIS A 26 -1.01 16.08 3.68
C HIS A 26 -0.49 14.67 4.00
N ILE A 27 0.77 14.57 4.45
CA ILE A 27 1.32 13.30 4.92
C ILE A 27 0.59 12.83 6.19
N ALA A 28 0.30 13.73 7.13
CA ALA A 28 -0.43 13.42 8.35
C ALA A 28 -1.87 12.95 8.05
N LEU A 29 -2.52 13.51 7.03
CA LEU A 29 -3.83 13.06 6.55
C LEU A 29 -3.77 11.61 6.06
N LEU A 30 -2.83 11.29 5.17
CA LEU A 30 -2.62 9.94 4.65
C LEU A 30 -2.40 8.93 5.79
N VAL A 31 -1.49 9.25 6.73
CA VAL A 31 -1.15 8.39 7.87
C VAL A 31 -2.33 8.30 8.84
N GLY A 32 -2.95 9.42 9.18
CA GLY A 32 -4.05 9.49 10.15
C GLY A 32 -5.26 8.69 9.71
N VAL A 33 -5.66 8.83 8.44
CA VAL A 33 -6.73 8.01 7.87
C VAL A 33 -6.34 6.52 7.90
N GLY A 34 -5.10 6.20 7.57
CA GLY A 34 -4.59 4.83 7.61
C GLY A 34 -4.63 4.21 9.00
N VAL A 35 -4.22 4.94 10.02
CA VAL A 35 -4.26 4.47 11.43
C VAL A 35 -5.68 4.11 11.84
N VAL A 36 -6.67 4.94 11.48
CA VAL A 36 -8.08 4.70 11.81
C VAL A 36 -8.68 3.58 10.95
N ALA A 37 -8.33 3.51 9.66
CA ALA A 37 -8.89 2.54 8.74
C ALA A 37 -8.32 1.13 8.93
N THR A 38 -7.04 0.98 9.32
CA THR A 38 -6.36 -0.32 9.40
C THR A 38 -7.09 -1.34 10.27
N PRO A 39 -7.57 -1.03 11.50
CA PRO A 39 -8.33 -1.99 12.31
C PRO A 39 -9.65 -2.42 11.64
N ALA A 40 -10.36 -1.47 11.01
CA ALA A 40 -11.62 -1.76 10.35
C ALA A 40 -11.42 -2.67 9.12
N ILE A 41 -10.44 -2.34 8.28
CA ILE A 41 -10.09 -3.13 7.09
C ILE A 41 -9.54 -4.51 7.50
N GLY A 42 -8.75 -4.59 8.58
CA GLY A 42 -8.29 -5.85 9.17
C GLY A 42 -9.47 -6.73 9.59
N TYR A 43 -10.43 -6.19 10.32
CA TYR A 43 -11.64 -6.91 10.74
C TYR A 43 -12.46 -7.42 9.53
N ILE A 44 -12.63 -6.58 8.50
CA ILE A 44 -13.30 -6.98 7.26
C ILE A 44 -12.54 -8.13 6.58
N SER A 45 -11.21 -8.04 6.53
CA SER A 45 -10.33 -9.06 5.97
C SER A 45 -10.43 -10.40 6.70
N ASP A 46 -10.51 -10.37 8.03
CA ASP A 46 -10.67 -11.59 8.85
C ASP A 46 -12.04 -12.24 8.63
N ARG A 47 -13.09 -11.43 8.44
CA ARG A 47 -14.47 -11.92 8.29
C ARG A 47 -14.81 -12.41 6.88
N PHE A 48 -14.39 -11.68 5.87
CA PHE A 48 -14.77 -11.95 4.46
C PHE A 48 -13.67 -12.65 3.66
N GLY A 49 -12.49 -12.74 4.22
CA GLY A 49 -11.33 -13.37 3.59
C GLY A 49 -10.30 -12.37 3.11
N ARG A 50 -9.03 -12.70 3.32
CA ARG A 50 -7.90 -11.81 3.08
C ARG A 50 -7.76 -11.38 1.61
N LYS A 51 -7.98 -12.34 0.70
CA LYS A 51 -7.89 -12.09 -0.75
C LYS A 51 -8.93 -11.10 -1.26
N LEU A 52 -10.15 -11.16 -0.68
CA LEU A 52 -11.26 -10.28 -1.06
C LEU A 52 -10.99 -8.80 -0.69
N VAL A 53 -10.15 -8.56 0.27
CA VAL A 53 -9.78 -7.20 0.71
C VAL A 53 -8.48 -6.73 0.05
N LEU A 54 -7.46 -7.60 -0.04
CA LEU A 54 -6.15 -7.25 -0.59
C LEU A 54 -6.20 -6.92 -2.09
N ILE A 55 -6.93 -7.70 -2.90
CA ILE A 55 -6.97 -7.44 -4.35
C ILE A 55 -7.61 -6.09 -4.66
N PRO A 56 -8.83 -5.77 -4.18
CA PRO A 56 -9.42 -4.44 -4.39
C PRO A 56 -8.58 -3.32 -3.76
N GLY A 57 -7.95 -3.56 -2.61
CA GLY A 57 -7.05 -2.60 -1.97
C GLY A 57 -5.87 -2.23 -2.86
N MET A 58 -5.16 -3.23 -3.38
CA MET A 58 -4.03 -3.02 -4.31
C MET A 58 -4.46 -2.39 -5.62
N LEU A 59 -5.61 -2.78 -6.19
CA LEU A 59 -6.15 -2.14 -7.39
C LEU A 59 -6.55 -0.68 -7.13
N SER A 60 -7.13 -0.39 -5.98
CA SER A 60 -7.44 0.99 -5.57
C SER A 60 -6.17 1.82 -5.46
N LEU A 61 -5.11 1.30 -4.83
CA LEU A 61 -3.82 1.97 -4.74
C LEU A 61 -3.17 2.16 -6.11
N CYS A 62 -3.27 1.20 -7.02
CA CYS A 62 -2.83 1.33 -8.41
C CYS A 62 -3.51 2.51 -9.10
N ILE A 63 -4.84 2.57 -9.04
CA ILE A 63 -5.64 3.61 -9.68
C ILE A 63 -5.37 4.97 -9.03
N LEU A 64 -5.39 5.05 -7.70
CA LEU A 64 -5.19 6.30 -6.96
C LEU A 64 -3.78 6.87 -7.18
N THR A 65 -2.75 6.02 -7.25
CA THR A 65 -1.38 6.45 -7.53
C THR A 65 -1.25 6.99 -8.97
N ALA A 66 -1.94 6.40 -9.94
CA ALA A 66 -1.98 6.93 -11.31
C ALA A 66 -2.79 8.24 -11.39
N LEU A 67 -3.91 8.34 -10.67
CA LEU A 67 -4.72 9.56 -10.62
C LEU A 67 -4.00 10.72 -9.93
N LEU A 68 -3.08 10.44 -9.01
CA LEU A 68 -2.31 11.47 -8.32
C LEU A 68 -1.54 12.35 -9.30
N VAL A 69 -1.06 11.79 -10.42
CA VAL A 69 -0.33 12.53 -11.48
C VAL A 69 -1.22 13.57 -12.17
N HIS A 70 -2.52 13.27 -12.34
CA HIS A 70 -3.42 14.13 -13.13
C HIS A 70 -4.33 15.01 -12.28
N PHE A 71 -4.65 14.58 -11.07
CA PHE A 71 -5.60 15.23 -10.15
C PHE A 71 -4.97 15.51 -8.78
N GLY A 72 -3.64 15.49 -8.69
CA GLY A 72 -2.89 15.63 -7.45
C GLY A 72 -2.73 17.08 -6.98
N ASP A 73 -3.71 17.96 -7.23
CA ASP A 73 -3.71 19.34 -6.78
C ASP A 73 -4.96 19.69 -5.96
N GLY A 74 -4.88 20.73 -5.17
CA GLY A 74 -5.99 21.28 -4.42
C GLY A 74 -6.82 20.24 -3.66
N VAL A 75 -8.15 20.25 -3.86
CA VAL A 75 -9.09 19.32 -3.22
C VAL A 75 -8.91 17.88 -3.73
N GLY A 76 -8.51 17.71 -4.99
CA GLY A 76 -8.24 16.40 -5.58
C GLY A 76 -7.15 15.66 -4.82
N LEU A 77 -6.05 16.33 -4.51
CA LEU A 77 -4.95 15.78 -3.71
C LEU A 77 -5.44 15.28 -2.35
N VAL A 78 -6.22 16.07 -1.63
CA VAL A 78 -6.75 15.71 -0.30
C VAL A 78 -7.59 14.44 -0.36
N ILE A 79 -8.48 14.35 -1.34
CA ILE A 79 -9.36 13.19 -1.53
C ILE A 79 -8.53 11.95 -1.88
N ILE A 80 -7.60 12.06 -2.83
CA ILE A 80 -6.74 10.94 -3.25
C ILE A 80 -5.92 10.44 -2.07
N LEU A 81 -5.28 11.32 -1.29
CA LEU A 81 -4.47 10.93 -0.14
C LEU A 81 -5.31 10.29 0.98
N ALA A 82 -6.52 10.80 1.24
CA ALA A 82 -7.43 10.20 2.20
C ALA A 82 -7.85 8.78 1.79
N LEU A 83 -8.21 8.59 0.51
CA LEU A 83 -8.57 7.27 -0.03
C LEU A 83 -7.38 6.31 -0.04
N MET A 84 -6.19 6.80 -0.40
CA MET A 84 -4.97 5.99 -0.34
C MET A 84 -4.66 5.56 1.09
N GLY A 85 -4.84 6.45 2.08
CA GLY A 85 -4.63 6.14 3.49
C GLY A 85 -5.41 4.92 3.96
N ILE A 86 -6.63 4.72 3.48
CA ILE A 86 -7.49 3.58 3.86
C ILE A 86 -6.79 2.24 3.58
N PHE A 87 -6.17 2.09 2.41
CA PHE A 87 -5.58 0.81 1.99
C PHE A 87 -4.07 0.73 2.22
N PHE A 88 -3.34 1.83 2.09
CA PHE A 88 -1.89 1.86 2.09
C PHE A 88 -1.24 1.24 3.34
N PHE A 89 -1.81 1.50 4.52
CA PHE A 89 -1.31 0.95 5.79
C PHE A 89 -1.95 -0.39 6.14
N SER A 90 -3.11 -0.71 5.59
CA SER A 90 -3.82 -1.96 5.88
C SER A 90 -3.24 -3.16 5.15
N ASP A 91 -2.61 -2.97 3.99
CA ASP A 91 -2.06 -4.05 3.17
C ASP A 91 -0.99 -4.87 3.91
N GLN A 92 -0.12 -4.22 4.67
CA GLN A 92 1.01 -4.84 5.34
C GLN A 92 0.59 -5.89 6.40
N PRO A 93 -0.26 -5.54 7.39
CA PRO A 93 -0.70 -6.51 8.40
C PRO A 93 -1.54 -7.63 7.79
N ILE A 94 -2.41 -7.31 6.80
CA ILE A 94 -3.25 -8.32 6.16
C ILE A 94 -2.42 -9.30 5.34
N LEU A 95 -1.42 -8.82 4.58
CA LEU A 95 -0.52 -9.68 3.80
C LEU A 95 0.33 -10.57 4.71
N THR A 96 0.81 -10.02 5.84
CA THR A 96 1.54 -10.79 6.85
C THR A 96 0.67 -11.88 7.44
N ALA A 97 -0.56 -11.55 7.80
CA ALA A 97 -1.51 -12.52 8.33
C ALA A 97 -1.86 -13.59 7.28
N ALA A 98 -2.06 -13.20 6.01
CA ALA A 98 -2.29 -14.15 4.92
C ALA A 98 -1.14 -15.14 4.72
N ALA A 99 0.10 -14.67 4.84
CA ALA A 99 1.28 -15.54 4.78
C ALA A 99 1.32 -16.55 5.94
N LEU A 100 0.98 -16.11 7.16
CA LEU A 100 0.93 -16.97 8.33
C LEU A 100 -0.20 -18.00 8.27
N ASP A 101 -1.35 -17.63 7.71
CA ASP A 101 -2.47 -18.56 7.51
C ASP A 101 -2.10 -19.72 6.59
N VAL A 102 -1.21 -19.49 5.59
CA VAL A 102 -0.76 -20.53 4.66
C VAL A 102 0.24 -21.49 5.30
N VAL A 103 1.19 -20.98 6.09
CA VAL A 103 2.31 -21.80 6.60
C VAL A 103 2.07 -22.41 7.97
N GLY A 104 1.12 -21.88 8.71
CA GLY A 104 0.79 -22.33 10.06
C GLY A 104 1.80 -21.93 11.13
N GLN A 105 1.44 -22.20 12.40
CA GLN A 105 2.18 -21.73 13.58
C GLN A 105 3.60 -22.31 13.72
N ARG A 106 3.84 -23.52 13.19
CA ARG A 106 5.10 -24.26 13.42
C ARG A 106 6.32 -23.58 12.79
N VAL A 107 6.14 -22.89 11.69
CA VAL A 107 7.22 -22.21 10.94
C VAL A 107 7.00 -20.70 10.85
N ALA A 108 6.08 -20.17 11.65
CA ALA A 108 5.69 -18.76 11.63
C ALA A 108 6.88 -17.80 11.75
N ALA A 109 7.79 -18.03 12.70
CA ALA A 109 8.95 -17.17 12.94
C ALA A 109 9.90 -17.13 11.73
N SER A 110 10.20 -18.30 11.13
CA SER A 110 11.07 -18.39 9.95
C SER A 110 10.41 -17.72 8.74
N THR A 111 9.11 -17.91 8.56
CA THR A 111 8.34 -17.29 7.48
C THR A 111 8.32 -15.77 7.60
N LEU A 112 8.09 -15.24 8.79
CA LEU A 112 8.16 -13.80 9.05
C LEU A 112 9.55 -13.25 8.80
N GLY A 113 10.61 -14.01 9.13
CA GLY A 113 12.00 -13.64 8.85
C GLY A 113 12.27 -13.51 7.34
N VAL A 114 11.91 -14.53 6.56
CA VAL A 114 12.07 -14.53 5.10
C VAL A 114 11.23 -13.44 4.45
N PHE A 115 9.98 -13.27 4.89
CA PHE A 115 9.08 -12.23 4.40
C PHE A 115 9.63 -10.82 4.68
N SER A 116 10.12 -10.59 5.90
CA SER A 116 10.74 -9.32 6.29
C SER A 116 12.02 -9.05 5.50
N PHE A 117 12.89 -10.05 5.33
CA PHE A 117 14.10 -9.94 4.53
C PHE A 117 13.78 -9.55 3.08
N SER A 118 12.88 -10.27 2.42
CA SER A 118 12.45 -9.98 1.04
C SER A 118 11.91 -8.56 0.91
N ARG A 119 11.12 -8.14 1.90
CA ARG A 119 10.55 -6.78 1.96
C ARG A 119 11.62 -5.70 2.11
N PHE A 120 12.63 -5.91 2.96
CA PHE A 120 13.73 -4.96 3.12
C PHE A 120 14.59 -4.87 1.86
N VAL A 121 14.89 -5.99 1.19
CA VAL A 121 15.61 -6.01 -0.09
C VAL A 121 14.83 -5.20 -1.14
N MET A 122 13.54 -5.42 -1.28
CA MET A 122 12.71 -4.66 -2.20
C MET A 122 12.58 -3.18 -1.81
N ALA A 123 12.49 -2.89 -0.51
CA ALA A 123 12.44 -1.51 -0.02
C ALA A 123 13.74 -0.75 -0.28
N ALA A 124 14.89 -1.42 -0.27
CA ALA A 124 16.17 -0.83 -0.62
C ALA A 124 16.35 -0.66 -2.15
N ALA A 125 15.92 -1.65 -2.94
CA ALA A 125 16.06 -1.63 -4.40
C ALA A 125 15.09 -0.64 -5.08
N SER A 126 13.86 -0.54 -4.59
CA SER A 126 12.80 0.26 -5.22
C SER A 126 13.13 1.75 -5.33
N PRO A 127 13.70 2.44 -4.33
CA PRO A 127 14.12 3.83 -4.47
C PRO A 127 15.20 4.07 -5.51
N LEU A 128 16.10 3.09 -5.74
CA LEU A 128 17.14 3.19 -6.76
C LEU A 128 16.53 3.22 -8.18
N ILE A 129 15.54 2.36 -8.42
CA ILE A 129 14.82 2.32 -9.70
C ILE A 129 13.98 3.59 -9.87
N ALA A 130 13.22 3.95 -8.83
CA ALA A 130 12.38 5.14 -8.84
C ALA A 130 13.19 6.43 -9.02
N GLY A 131 14.36 6.53 -8.37
CA GLY A 131 15.27 7.68 -8.52
C GLY A 131 15.81 7.81 -9.94
N LYS A 132 16.23 6.70 -10.57
CA LYS A 132 16.65 6.72 -11.97
C LYS A 132 15.54 7.14 -12.92
N LEU A 133 14.31 6.71 -12.67
CA LEU A 133 13.15 7.13 -13.45
C LEU A 133 12.87 8.61 -13.27
N PHE A 134 12.95 9.10 -12.05
CA PHE A 134 12.82 10.52 -11.74
C PHE A 134 13.85 11.36 -12.49
N ASP A 135 15.14 10.98 -12.45
CA ASP A 135 16.22 11.70 -13.10
C ASP A 135 16.13 11.70 -14.63
N SER A 136 15.55 10.64 -15.22
CA SER A 136 15.52 10.45 -16.68
C SER A 136 14.24 10.94 -17.35
N VAL A 137 13.10 10.83 -16.68
CA VAL A 137 11.77 11.07 -17.30
C VAL A 137 10.91 12.03 -16.48
N GLY A 138 11.26 12.26 -15.21
CA GLY A 138 10.51 13.10 -14.28
C GLY A 138 9.72 12.32 -13.24
N ILE A 139 9.11 13.06 -12.30
CA ILE A 139 8.45 12.48 -11.12
C ILE A 139 7.20 11.67 -11.48
N GLU A 140 6.49 12.04 -12.53
CA GLU A 140 5.30 11.34 -13.01
C GLU A 140 5.59 9.87 -13.33
N SER A 141 6.75 9.61 -13.98
CA SER A 141 7.18 8.25 -14.32
C SER A 141 7.37 7.37 -13.08
N THR A 142 7.78 7.97 -11.97
CA THR A 142 7.92 7.29 -10.69
C THR A 142 6.57 6.82 -10.14
N PHE A 143 5.54 7.65 -10.24
CA PHE A 143 4.18 7.27 -9.81
C PHE A 143 3.58 6.19 -10.72
N PHE A 144 3.78 6.26 -12.04
CA PHE A 144 3.36 5.19 -12.95
C PHE A 144 4.11 3.87 -12.68
N TYR A 145 5.39 3.92 -12.35
CA TYR A 145 6.15 2.75 -11.92
C TYR A 145 5.56 2.13 -10.65
N ILE A 146 5.25 2.94 -9.64
CA ILE A 146 4.63 2.47 -8.38
C ILE A 146 3.24 1.89 -8.64
N SER A 147 2.43 2.55 -9.46
CA SER A 147 1.12 2.06 -9.90
C SER A 147 1.23 0.69 -10.59
N GLY A 148 2.21 0.52 -11.48
CA GLY A 148 2.51 -0.74 -12.14
C GLY A 148 2.88 -1.86 -11.17
N ILE A 149 3.64 -1.57 -10.13
CA ILE A 149 3.97 -2.54 -9.07
C ILE A 149 2.69 -3.01 -8.36
N TYR A 150 1.78 -2.10 -8.00
CA TYR A 150 0.50 -2.46 -7.37
C TYR A 150 -0.36 -3.33 -8.29
N LEU A 151 -0.37 -3.03 -9.59
CA LEU A 151 -1.09 -3.82 -10.58
C LEU A 151 -0.52 -5.25 -10.65
N VAL A 152 0.79 -5.38 -10.79
CA VAL A 152 1.46 -6.69 -10.83
C VAL A 152 1.21 -7.45 -9.53
N ALA A 153 1.32 -6.80 -8.38
CA ALA A 153 1.05 -7.42 -7.08
C ALA A 153 -0.39 -7.93 -6.98
N SER A 154 -1.37 -7.17 -7.45
CA SER A 154 -2.78 -7.58 -7.44
C SER A 154 -3.03 -8.80 -8.35
N VAL A 155 -2.42 -8.83 -9.53
CA VAL A 155 -2.52 -9.97 -10.46
C VAL A 155 -1.86 -11.23 -9.88
N VAL A 156 -0.63 -11.10 -9.35
CA VAL A 156 0.06 -12.22 -8.70
C VAL A 156 -0.76 -12.77 -7.53
N LEU A 157 -1.29 -11.89 -6.70
CA LEU A 157 -2.12 -12.28 -5.56
C LEU A 157 -3.43 -12.97 -6.03
N ALA A 158 -4.00 -12.53 -7.15
CA ALA A 158 -5.18 -13.16 -7.73
C ALA A 158 -4.89 -14.61 -8.17
N MET A 159 -3.69 -14.90 -8.65
CA MET A 159 -3.25 -16.21 -9.10
C MET A 159 -2.89 -17.18 -7.96
N VAL A 160 -2.45 -16.65 -6.80
CA VAL A 160 -2.08 -17.49 -5.65
C VAL A 160 -3.33 -18.04 -4.96
N PRO A 161 -3.49 -19.37 -4.79
CA PRO A 161 -4.60 -19.93 -4.02
C PRO A 161 -4.34 -19.70 -2.51
N LEU A 162 -4.88 -18.61 -1.96
CA LEU A 162 -4.96 -18.43 -0.51
C LEU A 162 -6.10 -19.28 0.02
N ALA A 163 -5.82 -20.11 1.03
CA ALA A 163 -6.86 -20.88 1.71
C ALA A 163 -7.93 -19.92 2.26
N THR A 164 -9.16 -20.10 1.82
CA THR A 164 -10.30 -19.44 2.47
C THR A 164 -10.43 -20.05 3.86
N GLN A 165 -10.15 -19.29 4.91
CA GLN A 165 -10.49 -19.72 6.25
C GLN A 165 -12.00 -19.98 6.28
N LYS A 166 -12.36 -21.25 6.52
CA LYS A 166 -13.73 -21.59 6.89
C LYS A 166 -14.03 -20.85 8.20
N PRO A 167 -15.14 -20.11 8.31
CA PRO A 167 -15.50 -19.48 9.57
C PRO A 167 -15.40 -20.54 10.66
N ALA A 168 -14.70 -20.23 11.77
CA ALA A 168 -14.68 -21.09 12.92
C ALA A 168 -16.15 -21.39 13.27
N ALA A 169 -16.52 -22.67 13.24
CA ALA A 169 -17.81 -23.10 13.76
C ALA A 169 -17.86 -22.58 15.20
N THR A 170 -18.84 -21.78 15.50
CA THR A 170 -19.17 -21.45 16.88
C THR A 170 -19.54 -22.79 17.52
N ASP A 171 -18.65 -23.34 18.33
CA ASP A 171 -18.99 -24.39 19.27
C ASP A 171 -19.94 -23.76 20.29
N ASP A 172 -21.21 -23.66 19.91
CA ASP A 172 -22.32 -23.50 20.82
C ASP A 172 -22.75 -24.93 21.23
N ASP A 173 -22.17 -25.44 22.32
CA ASP A 173 -22.73 -26.48 23.19
C ASP A 173 -22.34 -26.21 24.66
#